data_1efcd8500d8675b055aa683b6e42bba0
#
_entry.id   1efcd8500d8675b055aa683b6e42bba0
#
_cell.length_a   1.000
_cell.length_b   1.000
_cell.length_c   1.000
_cell.angle_alpha   90.00
_cell.angle_beta   90.00
_cell.angle_gamma   90.00
#
_symmetry.space_group_name_H-M   'P 1'
#
loop_
_entity.id
_entity.type
_entity.pdbx_description
1 polymer ?
#
loop_
_entity_poly.entity_id
_entity_poly.type
_entity_poly.pdbx_seq_one_letter_code
_entity_poly.pdbx_strand_id
1 'polypeptide(L)'
;MQATIQNEFLSLTVDTHGAEAVSLKNAAGEELLWQADPAVWKRHAPILFPWTGKLKDGSFTYGGKTYKGGQHGFARDVEHTLLKAEGDTIQLELRPDEAMKAEKFPFDFVLTSTFRLDGKNLHHTLTVSNPGAEELRFGIGYHPAFQVPFDNSHTVEDYEFRFDQPESPVILDASGGGLLTGKCYYQWKNQQAIQLTNDLFDNDSFCMAGLRTRTLGIYEKDTGRSIVCDVAGFPYTLIWSALSKPVRFVCIEPWNSLPASVDDPQEWEQRAAAACLAPGGEWSTTLSTTFNR
;
A
#
# COMPACT_ATOMS: atom_id res chain seq x y z
N MET A 1 0.04 13.70 -15.57
CA MET A 1 -1.33 14.23 -15.85
C MET A 1 -2.26 13.77 -14.73
N GLN A 2 -3.31 14.56 -14.39
CA GLN A 2 -4.26 14.17 -13.36
C GLN A 2 -5.64 13.93 -13.96
N ALA A 3 -6.33 12.91 -13.42
CA ALA A 3 -7.71 12.56 -13.76
C ALA A 3 -8.56 12.61 -12.48
N THR A 4 -9.79 13.11 -12.59
CA THR A 4 -10.70 13.23 -11.44
C THR A 4 -12.04 12.59 -11.75
N ILE A 5 -12.58 11.84 -10.80
CA ILE A 5 -13.94 11.33 -10.77
C ILE A 5 -14.61 11.75 -9.46
N GLN A 6 -15.94 11.82 -9.47
CA GLN A 6 -16.70 12.18 -8.28
C GLN A 6 -18.08 11.55 -8.27
N ASN A 7 -18.61 11.34 -7.07
CA ASN A 7 -20.01 11.04 -6.81
C ASN A 7 -20.56 12.02 -5.75
N GLU A 8 -21.73 11.77 -5.20
CA GLU A 8 -22.35 12.63 -4.16
C GLU A 8 -21.57 12.66 -2.82
N PHE A 9 -20.67 11.69 -2.56
CA PHE A 9 -19.96 11.53 -1.29
C PHE A 9 -18.48 11.86 -1.39
N LEU A 10 -17.86 11.51 -2.52
CA LEU A 10 -16.39 11.53 -2.68
C LEU A 10 -15.97 12.17 -4.02
N SER A 11 -14.83 12.86 -3.99
CA SER A 11 -14.12 13.33 -5.19
C SER A 11 -12.69 12.82 -5.13
N LEU A 12 -12.29 11.99 -6.10
CA LEU A 12 -10.97 11.36 -6.20
C LEU A 12 -10.18 11.95 -7.36
N THR A 13 -8.93 12.36 -7.10
CA THR A 13 -7.95 12.72 -8.13
C THR A 13 -6.79 11.75 -8.11
N VAL A 14 -6.46 11.20 -9.26
CA VAL A 14 -5.33 10.27 -9.47
C VAL A 14 -4.33 10.90 -10.42
N ASP A 15 -3.04 10.87 -10.07
CA ASP A 15 -1.95 11.26 -10.96
C ASP A 15 -1.50 10.08 -11.81
N THR A 16 -1.25 10.32 -13.11
CA THR A 16 -0.70 9.30 -14.01
C THR A 16 0.72 8.88 -13.62
N HIS A 17 1.48 9.78 -12.97
CA HIS A 17 2.76 9.41 -12.38
C HIS A 17 2.55 8.51 -11.15
N GLY A 18 2.96 7.26 -11.27
CA GLY A 18 2.79 6.23 -10.23
C GLY A 18 1.38 5.66 -10.11
N ALA A 19 0.42 6.08 -10.96
CA ALA A 19 -1.01 5.80 -10.79
C ALA A 19 -1.46 6.06 -9.34
N GLU A 20 -1.00 7.19 -8.77
CA GLU A 20 -1.14 7.49 -7.34
C GLU A 20 -2.41 8.33 -7.09
N ALA A 21 -3.25 7.90 -6.15
CA ALA A 21 -4.34 8.72 -5.63
C ALA A 21 -3.73 9.88 -4.83
N VAL A 22 -3.86 11.12 -5.35
CA VAL A 22 -3.21 12.31 -4.77
C VAL A 22 -4.15 13.21 -4.00
N SER A 23 -5.45 13.05 -4.18
CA SER A 23 -6.48 13.74 -3.40
C SER A 23 -7.73 12.89 -3.34
N LEU A 24 -8.32 12.79 -2.18
CA LEU A 24 -9.64 12.20 -1.96
C LEU A 24 -10.39 13.09 -0.98
N LYS A 25 -11.46 13.74 -1.45
CA LYS A 25 -12.26 14.66 -0.63
C LYS A 25 -13.64 14.10 -0.38
N ASN A 26 -14.17 14.38 0.82
CA ASN A 26 -15.58 14.14 1.12
C ASN A 26 -16.49 15.22 0.52
N ALA A 27 -17.81 15.09 0.68
CA ALA A 27 -18.79 16.05 0.16
C ALA A 27 -18.65 17.47 0.76
N ALA A 28 -18.04 17.62 1.93
CA ALA A 28 -17.74 18.92 2.54
C ALA A 28 -16.45 19.55 1.97
N GLY A 29 -15.73 18.85 1.09
CA GLY A 29 -14.45 19.31 0.51
C GLY A 29 -13.23 19.08 1.40
N GLU A 30 -13.40 18.34 2.51
CA GLU A 30 -12.31 18.00 3.42
C GLU A 30 -11.42 16.92 2.80
N GLU A 31 -10.10 17.11 2.86
CA GLU A 31 -9.13 16.14 2.36
C GLU A 31 -9.01 14.94 3.31
N LEU A 32 -9.04 13.74 2.76
CA LEU A 32 -9.00 12.49 3.51
C LEU A 32 -7.63 11.81 3.42
N LEU A 33 -6.86 12.11 2.37
CA LEU A 33 -5.50 11.63 2.20
C LEU A 33 -4.48 12.62 2.73
N TRP A 34 -3.35 12.12 3.17
CA TRP A 34 -2.17 12.90 3.46
C TRP A 34 -1.72 13.68 2.22
N GLN A 35 -1.37 14.97 2.39
CA GLN A 35 -1.08 15.87 1.27
C GLN A 35 0.41 16.03 0.99
N ALA A 36 1.19 14.98 1.24
CA ALA A 36 2.57 14.78 0.79
C ALA A 36 3.52 15.94 1.10
N ASP A 37 3.42 16.56 2.32
CA ASP A 37 4.38 17.55 2.78
C ASP A 37 5.80 16.96 2.72
N PRO A 38 6.70 17.50 1.86
CA PRO A 38 8.02 16.91 1.65
C PRO A 38 8.93 16.98 2.89
N ALA A 39 8.59 17.82 3.87
CA ALA A 39 9.29 17.89 5.16
C ALA A 39 8.99 16.67 6.05
N VAL A 40 7.92 15.92 5.75
CA VAL A 40 7.48 14.75 6.51
C VAL A 40 7.54 13.50 5.65
N TRP A 41 6.70 13.40 4.61
CA TRP A 41 6.67 12.30 3.65
C TRP A 41 6.02 12.75 2.34
N LYS A 42 6.74 12.61 1.25
CA LYS A 42 6.44 13.22 -0.07
C LYS A 42 5.50 12.40 -0.97
N ARG A 43 4.75 11.43 -0.43
CA ARG A 43 3.80 10.61 -1.18
C ARG A 43 2.44 10.64 -0.52
N HIS A 44 1.40 10.19 -1.25
CA HIS A 44 0.01 10.15 -0.79
C HIS A 44 -0.47 8.72 -0.59
N ALA A 45 -0.51 7.92 -1.66
CA ALA A 45 -1.03 6.56 -1.67
C ALA A 45 -0.33 5.70 -2.75
N PRO A 46 0.99 5.51 -2.69
CA PRO A 46 1.72 4.82 -3.74
C PRO A 46 1.35 3.33 -3.81
N ILE A 47 1.35 2.78 -5.01
CA ILE A 47 1.29 1.35 -5.25
C ILE A 47 2.70 0.74 -5.12
N LEU A 48 2.77 -0.51 -4.67
CA LEU A 48 4.01 -1.23 -4.46
C LEU A 48 4.10 -2.36 -5.49
N PHE A 49 5.04 -2.25 -6.46
CA PHE A 49 5.23 -3.24 -7.52
C PHE A 49 6.59 -3.02 -8.22
N PRO A 50 7.31 -4.07 -8.61
CA PRO A 50 7.02 -5.52 -8.51
C PRO A 50 7.57 -6.20 -7.25
N TRP A 51 7.86 -5.44 -6.20
CA TRP A 51 8.16 -5.96 -4.85
C TRP A 51 7.69 -4.97 -3.79
N THR A 52 7.41 -5.49 -2.58
CA THR A 52 7.11 -4.70 -1.40
C THR A 52 8.36 -4.58 -0.51
N GLY A 53 8.50 -3.48 0.22
CA GLY A 53 9.63 -3.25 1.09
C GLY A 53 10.97 -3.15 0.36
N LYS A 54 12.05 -3.48 1.06
CA LYS A 54 13.42 -3.41 0.55
C LYS A 54 13.88 -4.73 -0.07
N LEU A 55 14.76 -4.63 -1.06
CA LEU A 55 15.61 -5.72 -1.53
C LEU A 55 16.88 -5.78 -0.66
N LYS A 56 17.40 -6.97 -0.41
CA LYS A 56 18.71 -7.12 0.22
C LYS A 56 19.78 -6.48 -0.68
N ASP A 57 20.64 -5.68 -0.09
CA ASP A 57 21.68 -4.90 -0.80
C ASP A 57 21.14 -4.03 -1.96
N GLY A 58 19.81 -3.72 -1.95
CA GLY A 58 19.17 -2.92 -2.98
C GLY A 58 19.19 -3.55 -4.38
N SER A 59 19.24 -4.90 -4.48
CA SER A 59 19.37 -5.58 -5.76
C SER A 59 18.81 -6.99 -5.74
N PHE A 60 18.60 -7.54 -6.93
CA PHE A 60 18.33 -8.97 -7.16
C PHE A 60 19.08 -9.44 -8.40
N THR A 61 19.24 -10.76 -8.56
CA THR A 61 19.84 -11.38 -9.75
C THR A 61 18.79 -12.19 -10.51
N TYR A 62 18.91 -12.17 -11.84
CA TYR A 62 18.12 -13.01 -12.76
C TYR A 62 18.92 -13.27 -14.01
N GLY A 63 18.98 -14.55 -14.46
CA GLY A 63 19.73 -14.94 -15.64
C GLY A 63 21.22 -14.52 -15.59
N GLY A 64 21.83 -14.51 -14.41
CA GLY A 64 23.23 -14.10 -14.20
C GLY A 64 23.48 -12.58 -14.25
N LYS A 65 22.44 -11.75 -14.40
CA LYS A 65 22.53 -10.29 -14.38
C LYS A 65 21.98 -9.73 -13.07
N THR A 66 22.63 -8.67 -12.55
CA THR A 66 22.18 -7.95 -11.36
C THR A 66 21.34 -6.75 -11.75
N TYR A 67 20.15 -6.63 -11.14
CA TYR A 67 19.23 -5.52 -11.25
C TYR A 67 19.15 -4.76 -9.94
N LYS A 68 19.27 -3.44 -10.00
CA LYS A 68 19.16 -2.58 -8.82
C LYS A 68 17.74 -2.08 -8.65
N GLY A 69 17.27 -1.98 -7.39
CA GLY A 69 15.95 -1.49 -7.10
C GLY A 69 15.85 -0.80 -5.74
N GLY A 70 15.06 0.25 -5.71
CA GLY A 70 14.70 0.96 -4.49
C GLY A 70 13.67 0.21 -3.66
N GLN A 71 13.30 0.79 -2.54
CA GLN A 71 12.22 0.29 -1.69
C GLN A 71 10.86 0.34 -2.44
N HIS A 72 10.06 -0.71 -2.33
CA HIS A 72 8.70 -0.83 -2.89
C HIS A 72 8.60 -0.88 -4.42
N GLY A 73 9.61 -1.35 -5.10
CA GLY A 73 9.60 -1.42 -6.56
C GLY A 73 9.73 -0.06 -7.23
N PHE A 74 9.22 0.04 -8.44
CA PHE A 74 9.37 1.24 -9.26
C PHE A 74 8.07 1.73 -9.90
N ALA A 75 6.98 0.97 -9.85
CA ALA A 75 5.72 1.37 -10.51
C ALA A 75 5.22 2.75 -10.03
N ARG A 76 5.48 3.09 -8.78
CA ARG A 76 5.15 4.38 -8.16
C ARG A 76 6.03 5.56 -8.63
N ASP A 77 7.08 5.31 -9.41
CA ASP A 77 8.08 6.30 -9.84
C ASP A 77 8.10 6.48 -11.36
N VAL A 78 7.11 5.94 -12.08
CA VAL A 78 7.02 5.99 -13.53
C VAL A 78 5.64 6.45 -13.99
N GLU A 79 5.56 6.90 -15.23
CA GLU A 79 4.31 7.34 -15.84
C GLU A 79 3.47 6.13 -16.26
N HIS A 80 2.17 6.15 -15.93
CA HIS A 80 1.18 5.17 -16.36
C HIS A 80 0.29 5.79 -17.46
N THR A 81 -0.13 4.98 -18.40
CA THR A 81 -1.06 5.42 -19.45
C THR A 81 -2.47 5.48 -18.90
N LEU A 82 -3.12 6.64 -19.00
CA LEU A 82 -4.54 6.78 -18.67
C LEU A 82 -5.38 6.09 -19.76
N LEU A 83 -6.11 5.04 -19.40
CA LEU A 83 -7.01 4.31 -20.28
C LEU A 83 -8.43 4.85 -20.25
N LYS A 84 -8.90 5.23 -19.05
CA LYS A 84 -10.27 5.66 -18.79
C LYS A 84 -10.33 6.63 -17.61
N ALA A 85 -11.17 7.66 -17.72
CA ALA A 85 -11.58 8.53 -16.61
C ALA A 85 -13.00 9.03 -16.90
N GLU A 86 -13.99 8.23 -16.56
CA GLU A 86 -15.40 8.53 -16.81
C GLU A 86 -16.33 7.84 -15.81
N GLY A 87 -17.49 8.45 -15.55
CA GLY A 87 -18.44 7.97 -14.56
C GLY A 87 -17.81 7.92 -13.17
N ASP A 88 -17.81 6.74 -12.58
CA ASP A 88 -17.26 6.44 -11.26
C ASP A 88 -15.86 5.79 -11.30
N THR A 89 -15.23 5.70 -12.47
CA THR A 89 -14.05 4.85 -12.70
C THR A 89 -12.88 5.61 -13.36
N ILE A 90 -11.68 5.45 -12.79
CA ILE A 90 -10.39 5.78 -13.43
C ILE A 90 -9.63 4.46 -13.63
N GLN A 91 -9.04 4.28 -14.80
CA GLN A 91 -8.19 3.13 -15.11
C GLN A 91 -6.89 3.59 -15.76
N LEU A 92 -5.77 3.10 -15.21
CA LEU A 92 -4.43 3.35 -15.72
C LEU A 92 -3.69 2.04 -15.96
N GLU A 93 -2.70 2.07 -16.85
CA GLU A 93 -1.93 0.89 -17.22
C GLU A 93 -0.43 1.22 -17.26
N LEU A 94 0.39 0.31 -16.76
CA LEU A 94 1.84 0.29 -16.94
C LEU A 94 2.24 -0.95 -17.71
N ARG A 95 2.95 -0.75 -18.83
CA ARG A 95 3.66 -1.80 -19.57
C ARG A 95 5.15 -1.49 -19.57
N PRO A 96 6.04 -2.48 -19.39
CA PRO A 96 7.46 -2.22 -19.49
C PRO A 96 7.86 -1.94 -20.93
N ASP A 97 8.69 -0.94 -21.13
CA ASP A 97 9.46 -0.76 -22.36
C ASP A 97 10.79 -1.54 -22.28
N GLU A 98 11.53 -1.54 -23.39
CA GLU A 98 12.81 -2.27 -23.46
C GLU A 98 13.86 -1.73 -22.46
N ALA A 99 13.86 -0.41 -22.17
CA ALA A 99 14.76 0.17 -21.19
C ALA A 99 14.42 -0.28 -19.77
N MET A 100 13.14 -0.31 -19.42
CA MET A 100 12.67 -0.81 -18.12
C MET A 100 13.02 -2.29 -17.93
N LYS A 101 12.82 -3.13 -18.96
CA LYS A 101 13.23 -4.54 -18.92
C LYS A 101 14.74 -4.69 -18.78
N ALA A 102 15.51 -3.90 -19.50
CA ALA A 102 16.95 -3.97 -19.46
C ALA A 102 17.56 -3.50 -18.11
N GLU A 103 16.95 -2.51 -17.45
CA GLU A 103 17.56 -1.82 -16.32
C GLU A 103 16.90 -2.15 -14.96
N LYS A 104 15.60 -2.43 -14.95
CA LYS A 104 14.82 -2.52 -13.70
C LYS A 104 14.25 -3.91 -13.44
N PHE A 105 13.54 -4.50 -14.42
CA PHE A 105 12.79 -5.72 -14.20
C PHE A 105 12.58 -6.48 -15.52
N PRO A 106 13.29 -7.60 -15.75
CA PRO A 106 13.44 -8.23 -17.07
C PRO A 106 12.25 -9.08 -17.54
N PHE A 107 11.03 -8.76 -17.11
CA PHE A 107 9.84 -9.52 -17.44
C PHE A 107 8.83 -8.66 -18.18
N ASP A 108 8.09 -9.28 -19.09
CA ASP A 108 6.88 -8.67 -19.65
C ASP A 108 5.76 -8.75 -18.63
N PHE A 109 5.07 -7.64 -18.43
CA PHE A 109 3.87 -7.57 -17.58
C PHE A 109 2.92 -6.48 -18.06
N VAL A 110 1.68 -6.59 -17.64
CA VAL A 110 0.72 -5.48 -17.69
C VAL A 110 0.21 -5.26 -16.28
N LEU A 111 0.48 -4.10 -15.71
CA LEU A 111 -0.10 -3.67 -14.43
C LEU A 111 -1.21 -2.68 -14.71
N THR A 112 -2.45 -3.05 -14.37
CA THR A 112 -3.61 -2.18 -14.45
C THR A 112 -4.02 -1.73 -13.05
N SER A 113 -4.16 -0.41 -12.88
CA SER A 113 -4.65 0.22 -11.65
C SER A 113 -6.04 0.79 -11.93
N THR A 114 -7.07 0.27 -11.26
CA THR A 114 -8.46 0.69 -11.42
C THR A 114 -9.02 1.24 -10.12
N PHE A 115 -9.46 2.49 -10.15
CA PHE A 115 -10.13 3.16 -9.04
C PHE A 115 -11.62 3.28 -9.35
N ARG A 116 -12.49 2.90 -8.42
CA ARG A 116 -13.94 3.03 -8.54
C ARG A 116 -14.54 3.60 -7.26
N LEU A 117 -15.38 4.61 -7.42
CA LEU A 117 -16.18 5.17 -6.33
C LEU A 117 -17.55 4.48 -6.27
N ASP A 118 -17.96 4.05 -5.07
CA ASP A 118 -19.26 3.43 -4.82
C ASP A 118 -19.83 3.93 -3.49
N GLY A 119 -20.71 4.92 -3.56
CA GLY A 119 -21.16 5.64 -2.37
C GLY A 119 -19.98 6.24 -1.61
N LYS A 120 -19.83 5.88 -0.35
CA LYS A 120 -18.70 6.30 0.52
C LYS A 120 -17.47 5.39 0.39
N ASN A 121 -17.44 4.49 -0.58
CA ASN A 121 -16.33 3.56 -0.75
C ASN A 121 -15.45 3.94 -1.93
N LEU A 122 -14.14 3.78 -1.73
CA LEU A 122 -13.15 3.72 -2.79
C LEU A 122 -12.67 2.28 -2.93
N HIS A 123 -12.82 1.71 -4.12
CA HIS A 123 -12.24 0.43 -4.49
C HIS A 123 -11.04 0.69 -5.39
N HIS A 124 -9.86 0.27 -4.95
CA HIS A 124 -8.64 0.32 -5.74
C HIS A 124 -8.21 -1.09 -6.08
N THR A 125 -8.38 -1.49 -7.34
CA THR A 125 -7.99 -2.81 -7.86
C THR A 125 -6.69 -2.72 -8.62
N LEU A 126 -5.74 -3.59 -8.27
CA LEU A 126 -4.51 -3.83 -9.02
C LEU A 126 -4.63 -5.18 -9.71
N THR A 127 -4.47 -5.18 -11.04
CA THR A 127 -4.47 -6.39 -11.85
C THR A 127 -3.12 -6.53 -12.55
N VAL A 128 -2.52 -7.71 -12.46
CA VAL A 128 -1.26 -8.05 -13.15
C VAL A 128 -1.54 -9.17 -14.13
N SER A 129 -1.21 -8.95 -15.40
CA SER A 129 -1.27 -9.98 -16.45
C SER A 129 0.14 -10.28 -16.96
N ASN A 130 0.40 -11.53 -17.30
CA ASN A 130 1.64 -11.99 -17.90
C ASN A 130 1.49 -12.21 -19.42
N PRO A 131 1.81 -11.22 -20.27
CA PRO A 131 1.79 -11.40 -21.73
C PRO A 131 3.06 -12.07 -22.26
N GLY A 132 4.06 -12.33 -21.41
CA GLY A 132 5.35 -12.88 -21.78
C GLY A 132 5.33 -14.39 -22.00
N ALA A 133 6.50 -14.94 -22.34
CA ALA A 133 6.69 -16.37 -22.60
C ALA A 133 7.22 -17.12 -21.36
N GLU A 134 7.65 -16.42 -20.31
CA GLU A 134 8.22 -16.97 -19.09
C GLU A 134 7.28 -16.75 -17.90
N GLU A 135 7.51 -17.50 -16.81
CA GLU A 135 6.78 -17.27 -15.56
C GLU A 135 7.07 -15.86 -15.01
N LEU A 136 6.03 -15.10 -14.72
CA LEU A 136 6.10 -13.81 -14.06
C LEU A 136 5.91 -13.96 -12.57
N ARG A 137 6.95 -13.70 -11.80
CA ARG A 137 6.95 -13.68 -10.34
C ARG A 137 7.03 -12.24 -9.84
N PHE A 138 6.16 -11.83 -8.92
CA PHE A 138 6.13 -10.45 -8.43
C PHE A 138 5.63 -10.35 -6.99
N GLY A 139 5.94 -9.21 -6.35
CA GLY A 139 5.32 -8.76 -5.12
C GLY A 139 4.46 -7.52 -5.37
N ILE A 140 3.39 -7.33 -4.57
CA ILE A 140 2.46 -6.22 -4.75
C ILE A 140 1.82 -5.83 -3.43
N GLY A 141 1.44 -4.56 -3.29
CA GLY A 141 0.74 -4.03 -2.12
C GLY A 141 0.28 -2.58 -2.30
N TYR A 142 -0.43 -2.12 -1.30
CA TYR A 142 -0.96 -0.76 -1.19
C TYR A 142 -0.29 -0.02 -0.04
N HIS A 143 -0.18 1.31 -0.17
CA HIS A 143 0.44 2.15 0.86
C HIS A 143 -0.29 3.51 1.03
N PRO A 144 -1.63 3.51 1.20
CA PRO A 144 -2.36 4.76 1.37
C PRO A 144 -2.05 5.40 2.72
N ALA A 145 -1.83 6.72 2.70
CA ALA A 145 -1.68 7.54 3.89
C ALA A 145 -2.96 8.38 4.11
N PHE A 146 -3.54 8.26 5.28
CA PHE A 146 -4.75 8.95 5.66
C PHE A 146 -4.43 10.11 6.61
N GLN A 147 -5.02 11.27 6.35
CA GLN A 147 -4.87 12.45 7.21
C GLN A 147 -5.33 12.15 8.64
N VAL A 148 -4.49 12.37 9.62
CA VAL A 148 -4.77 12.27 11.06
C VAL A 148 -3.99 13.38 11.78
N PRO A 149 -4.63 14.20 12.62
CA PRO A 149 -6.06 14.23 12.94
C PRO A 149 -6.94 14.55 11.73
N PHE A 150 -8.24 14.22 11.83
CA PHE A 150 -9.22 14.51 10.77
C PHE A 150 -9.53 16.00 10.65
N ASP A 151 -9.30 16.78 11.68
CA ASP A 151 -9.48 18.25 11.74
C ASP A 151 -8.52 18.89 12.74
N ASN A 152 -8.59 20.20 12.86
CA ASN A 152 -7.70 20.98 13.75
C ASN A 152 -8.17 21.04 15.21
N SER A 153 -9.31 20.45 15.56
CA SER A 153 -9.84 20.45 16.94
C SER A 153 -9.45 19.19 17.73
N HIS A 154 -8.86 18.21 17.05
CA HIS A 154 -8.43 16.94 17.65
C HIS A 154 -6.91 16.78 17.56
N THR A 155 -6.39 15.88 18.39
CA THR A 155 -4.99 15.44 18.41
C THR A 155 -4.91 13.96 18.02
N VAL A 156 -3.73 13.44 17.77
CA VAL A 156 -3.55 12.01 17.40
C VAL A 156 -4.05 11.07 18.50
N GLU A 157 -4.02 11.50 19.78
CA GLU A 157 -4.47 10.73 20.93
C GLU A 157 -6.00 10.54 20.97
N ASP A 158 -6.75 11.30 20.18
CA ASP A 158 -8.20 11.15 20.02
C ASP A 158 -8.57 10.02 19.06
N TYR A 159 -7.58 9.37 18.44
CA TYR A 159 -7.77 8.32 17.45
C TYR A 159 -7.22 6.98 17.93
N GLU A 160 -7.77 5.91 17.33
CA GLU A 160 -7.27 4.55 17.49
C GLU A 160 -7.37 3.76 16.19
N PHE A 161 -6.49 2.79 15.98
CA PHE A 161 -6.77 1.71 15.05
C PHE A 161 -7.73 0.74 15.71
N ARG A 162 -8.72 0.25 14.95
CA ARG A 162 -9.69 -0.72 15.46
C ARG A 162 -9.87 -1.87 14.48
N PHE A 163 -9.77 -3.08 15.01
CA PHE A 163 -10.14 -4.32 14.34
C PHE A 163 -11.64 -4.60 14.52
N ASP A 164 -12.30 -5.34 13.63
CA ASP A 164 -13.70 -5.73 13.80
C ASP A 164 -13.89 -6.81 14.87
N GLN A 165 -12.82 -7.50 15.27
CA GLN A 165 -12.78 -8.46 16.37
C GLN A 165 -11.45 -8.37 17.12
N PRO A 166 -11.37 -8.93 18.37
CA PRO A 166 -10.10 -8.98 19.10
C PRO A 166 -9.02 -9.76 18.36
N GLU A 167 -7.84 -9.17 18.22
CA GLU A 167 -6.71 -9.70 17.48
C GLU A 167 -5.46 -9.90 18.36
N SER A 168 -4.61 -10.82 17.92
CA SER A 168 -3.25 -11.03 18.42
C SER A 168 -2.32 -11.14 17.22
N PRO A 169 -2.04 -10.03 16.50
CA PRO A 169 -1.24 -10.09 15.30
C PRO A 169 0.18 -10.55 15.59
N VAL A 170 0.71 -11.43 14.76
CA VAL A 170 2.13 -11.74 14.73
C VAL A 170 2.84 -10.58 14.06
N ILE A 171 3.73 -9.90 14.78
CA ILE A 171 4.55 -8.84 14.22
C ILE A 171 5.82 -9.46 13.66
N LEU A 172 6.05 -9.29 12.36
CA LEU A 172 7.28 -9.70 11.70
C LEU A 172 8.35 -8.65 11.94
N ASP A 173 9.49 -9.08 12.49
CA ASP A 173 10.58 -8.17 12.84
C ASP A 173 11.35 -7.71 11.59
N ALA A 174 11.27 -6.42 11.29
CA ALA A 174 11.98 -5.75 10.19
C ALA A 174 13.14 -4.86 10.69
N SER A 175 13.64 -5.08 11.91
CA SER A 175 14.74 -4.30 12.51
C SER A 175 16.09 -4.43 11.77
N GLY A 176 16.19 -5.30 10.79
CA GLY A 176 17.32 -5.43 9.87
C GLY A 176 17.43 -4.27 8.86
N GLY A 177 17.09 -3.05 9.26
CA GLY A 177 17.11 -1.87 8.36
C GLY A 177 15.97 -1.89 7.34
N GLY A 178 14.84 -2.48 7.70
CA GLY A 178 13.66 -2.71 6.84
C GLY A 178 13.72 -4.05 6.08
N LEU A 179 14.68 -4.92 6.41
CA LEU A 179 14.73 -6.32 6.01
C LEU A 179 14.20 -7.19 7.15
N LEU A 180 13.51 -8.28 6.81
CA LEU A 180 13.02 -9.23 7.80
C LEU A 180 14.19 -10.01 8.44
N THR A 181 14.17 -10.13 9.77
CA THR A 181 15.22 -10.84 10.52
C THR A 181 14.92 -12.33 10.71
N GLY A 182 13.77 -12.79 10.24
CA GLY A 182 13.25 -14.14 10.52
C GLY A 182 12.65 -14.30 11.92
N LYS A 183 12.68 -13.24 12.74
CA LYS A 183 12.06 -13.22 14.06
C LYS A 183 10.64 -12.64 14.00
N CYS A 184 9.84 -12.97 15.01
CA CYS A 184 8.52 -12.39 15.18
C CYS A 184 8.19 -12.25 16.68
N TYR A 185 7.22 -11.38 16.98
CA TYR A 185 6.76 -11.14 18.34
C TYR A 185 5.28 -10.75 18.38
N TYR A 186 4.71 -10.70 19.58
CA TYR A 186 3.36 -10.19 19.82
C TYR A 186 3.44 -8.87 20.57
N GLN A 187 3.12 -7.77 19.89
CA GLN A 187 3.00 -6.45 20.52
C GLN A 187 1.66 -6.31 21.25
N TRP A 188 0.60 -6.81 20.62
CA TRP A 188 -0.75 -6.77 21.15
C TRP A 188 -1.31 -8.19 21.26
N LYS A 189 -2.07 -8.47 22.33
CA LYS A 189 -2.68 -9.79 22.56
C LYS A 189 -4.14 -9.60 22.93
N ASN A 190 -5.03 -10.23 22.16
CA ASN A 190 -6.49 -10.19 22.34
C ASN A 190 -7.02 -8.76 22.49
N GLN A 191 -6.57 -7.87 21.62
CA GLN A 191 -6.99 -6.46 21.62
C GLN A 191 -7.78 -6.12 20.37
N GLN A 192 -8.86 -5.36 20.54
CA GLN A 192 -9.68 -4.88 19.43
C GLN A 192 -9.27 -3.49 18.97
N ALA A 193 -8.55 -2.73 19.79
CA ALA A 193 -8.09 -1.40 19.46
C ALA A 193 -6.62 -1.19 19.85
N ILE A 194 -5.94 -0.36 19.05
CA ILE A 194 -4.57 0.13 19.29
C ILE A 194 -4.67 1.64 19.36
N GLN A 195 -4.40 2.21 20.54
CA GLN A 195 -4.39 3.65 20.74
C GLN A 195 -3.32 4.30 19.87
N LEU A 196 -3.68 5.33 19.11
CA LEU A 196 -2.72 6.18 18.42
C LEU A 196 -2.05 7.13 19.41
N THR A 197 -0.74 7.20 19.34
CA THR A 197 0.09 8.12 20.13
C THR A 197 1.21 8.67 19.27
N ASN A 198 1.81 9.78 19.69
CA ASN A 198 2.90 10.42 18.95
C ASN A 198 4.20 9.57 18.90
N ASP A 199 4.33 8.55 19.74
CA ASP A 199 5.49 7.67 19.85
C ASP A 199 5.25 6.25 19.32
N LEU A 200 4.02 5.93 18.88
CA LEU A 200 3.66 4.60 18.42
C LEU A 200 4.62 4.07 17.33
N PHE A 201 5.08 4.95 16.44
CA PHE A 201 5.91 4.59 15.29
C PHE A 201 7.40 4.93 15.47
N ASP A 202 7.87 5.21 16.69
CA ASP A 202 9.28 5.56 16.94
C ASP A 202 10.26 4.43 16.53
N ASN A 203 9.78 3.19 16.45
CA ASN A 203 10.53 2.02 15.98
C ASN A 203 10.11 1.55 14.57
N ASP A 204 9.61 2.48 13.72
CA ASP A 204 9.13 2.19 12.37
C ASP A 204 7.74 1.51 12.34
N SER A 205 7.45 0.74 11.29
CA SER A 205 6.16 0.10 11.03
C SER A 205 5.94 -1.18 11.83
N PHE A 206 4.67 -1.56 11.97
CA PHE A 206 4.28 -2.88 12.46
C PHE A 206 3.79 -3.73 11.29
N CYS A 207 4.59 -4.69 10.85
CA CYS A 207 4.21 -5.67 9.83
C CYS A 207 3.43 -6.81 10.48
N MET A 208 2.11 -6.76 10.40
CA MET A 208 1.19 -7.73 10.98
C MET A 208 0.91 -8.88 10.03
N ALA A 209 1.02 -10.11 10.54
CA ALA A 209 0.64 -11.34 9.85
C ALA A 209 -0.40 -12.12 10.65
N GLY A 210 -1.17 -12.97 9.96
CA GLY A 210 -2.12 -13.88 10.60
C GLY A 210 -3.36 -13.20 11.17
N LEU A 211 -3.73 -12.03 10.65
CA LEU A 211 -4.98 -11.36 11.02
C LEU A 211 -6.19 -12.23 10.63
N ARG A 212 -7.16 -12.30 11.54
CA ARG A 212 -8.47 -12.94 11.33
C ARG A 212 -9.57 -11.91 11.11
N THR A 213 -9.28 -10.66 11.49
CA THR A 213 -10.18 -9.52 11.25
C THR A 213 -10.44 -9.33 9.76
N ARG A 214 -11.66 -8.95 9.43
CA ARG A 214 -11.99 -8.54 8.07
C ARG A 214 -11.58 -7.10 7.81
N THR A 215 -11.73 -6.23 8.82
CA THR A 215 -11.48 -4.81 8.66
C THR A 215 -10.51 -4.27 9.70
N LEU A 216 -9.70 -3.32 9.26
CA LEU A 216 -8.87 -2.46 10.11
C LEU A 216 -9.16 -1.00 9.75
N GLY A 217 -9.52 -0.19 10.73
CA GLY A 217 -9.88 1.21 10.49
C GLY A 217 -9.23 2.16 11.48
N ILE A 218 -9.21 3.43 11.09
CA ILE A 218 -8.86 4.58 11.93
C ILE A 218 -10.17 5.16 12.43
N TYR A 219 -10.33 5.26 13.74
CA TYR A 219 -11.53 5.76 14.38
C TYR A 219 -11.23 6.95 15.28
N GLU A 220 -12.00 8.00 15.12
CA GLU A 220 -12.05 9.11 16.07
C GLU A 220 -12.99 8.72 17.21
N LYS A 221 -12.49 8.73 18.45
CA LYS A 221 -13.18 8.08 19.58
C LYS A 221 -14.51 8.72 19.94
N ASP A 222 -14.58 10.05 19.92
CA ASP A 222 -15.75 10.77 20.45
C ASP A 222 -16.87 10.97 19.42
N THR A 223 -16.54 11.02 18.13
CA THR A 223 -17.51 11.29 17.06
C THR A 223 -17.94 10.07 16.29
N GLY A 224 -17.12 9.01 16.30
CA GLY A 224 -17.32 7.83 15.49
C GLY A 224 -16.98 8.02 14.01
N ARG A 225 -16.43 9.16 13.61
CA ARG A 225 -15.85 9.33 12.27
C ARG A 225 -14.76 8.29 12.05
N SER A 226 -14.68 7.73 10.86
CA SER A 226 -13.73 6.65 10.62
C SER A 226 -13.35 6.52 9.14
N ILE A 227 -12.18 5.91 8.93
CA ILE A 227 -11.69 5.41 7.64
C ILE A 227 -11.41 3.93 7.84
N VAL A 228 -12.09 3.05 7.10
CA VAL A 228 -12.06 1.61 7.33
C VAL A 228 -11.63 0.87 6.08
N CYS A 229 -10.53 0.13 6.16
CA CYS A 229 -9.99 -0.71 5.09
C CYS A 229 -10.49 -2.16 5.25
N ASP A 230 -10.98 -2.78 4.18
CA ASP A 230 -11.16 -4.24 4.09
C ASP A 230 -9.79 -4.87 3.88
N VAL A 231 -9.29 -5.55 4.90
CA VAL A 231 -7.98 -6.22 4.88
C VAL A 231 -8.09 -7.73 4.74
N ALA A 232 -9.32 -8.25 4.58
CA ALA A 232 -9.55 -9.66 4.35
C ALA A 232 -8.91 -10.11 3.02
N GLY A 233 -8.22 -11.24 3.05
CA GLY A 233 -7.53 -11.77 1.87
C GLY A 233 -6.11 -11.23 1.66
N PHE A 234 -5.66 -10.27 2.48
CA PHE A 234 -4.28 -9.86 2.49
C PHE A 234 -3.50 -10.65 3.56
N PRO A 235 -2.42 -11.35 3.19
CA PRO A 235 -1.63 -12.12 4.16
C PRO A 235 -0.89 -11.23 5.15
N TYR A 236 -0.64 -9.98 4.78
CA TYR A 236 0.09 -9.01 5.60
C TYR A 236 -0.61 -7.66 5.57
N THR A 237 -0.64 -6.98 6.73
CA THR A 237 -1.12 -5.60 6.83
C THR A 237 -0.17 -4.82 7.71
N LEU A 238 0.37 -3.74 7.18
CA LEU A 238 1.24 -2.87 7.96
C LEU A 238 0.46 -1.64 8.43
N ILE A 239 0.83 -1.15 9.61
CA ILE A 239 0.49 0.19 10.06
C ILE A 239 1.78 0.98 10.22
N TRP A 240 1.76 2.23 9.77
CA TRP A 240 2.94 3.08 9.77
C TRP A 240 2.59 4.57 9.77
N SER A 241 3.53 5.37 10.24
CA SER A 241 3.63 6.80 9.99
C SER A 241 5.10 7.21 9.92
N ALA A 242 5.38 8.37 9.32
CA ALA A 242 6.71 8.94 9.33
C ALA A 242 7.14 9.37 10.75
N LEU A 243 8.44 9.35 11.00
CA LEU A 243 9.06 9.82 12.26
C LEU A 243 8.95 11.34 12.40
N SER A 244 7.74 11.86 12.45
CA SER A 244 7.45 13.28 12.69
C SER A 244 6.57 13.44 13.91
N LYS A 245 6.81 14.49 14.69
CA LYS A 245 5.98 14.81 15.87
C LYS A 245 5.46 16.24 15.74
N PRO A 246 4.14 16.43 15.88
CA PRO A 246 3.10 15.40 16.07
C PRO A 246 2.94 14.52 14.84
N VAL A 247 2.36 13.31 15.02
CA VAL A 247 1.90 12.45 13.93
C VAL A 247 0.83 13.21 13.13
N ARG A 248 0.98 13.24 11.79
CA ARG A 248 0.11 14.02 10.89
C ARG A 248 -0.67 13.15 9.90
N PHE A 249 -0.31 11.88 9.79
CA PHE A 249 -0.99 10.88 8.99
C PHE A 249 -0.70 9.49 9.53
N VAL A 250 -1.49 8.51 9.13
CA VAL A 250 -1.18 7.10 9.34
C VAL A 250 -1.48 6.31 8.08
N CYS A 251 -0.70 5.25 7.84
CA CYS A 251 -0.93 4.30 6.78
C CYS A 251 -1.60 3.03 7.31
N ILE A 252 -2.51 2.46 6.53
CA ILE A 252 -2.95 1.06 6.62
C ILE A 252 -2.58 0.42 5.29
N GLU A 253 -1.63 -0.50 5.30
CA GLU A 253 -0.95 -1.00 4.13
C GLU A 253 -1.17 -2.51 3.94
N PRO A 254 -2.24 -2.93 3.25
CA PRO A 254 -2.41 -4.33 2.91
C PRO A 254 -1.43 -4.75 1.81
N TRP A 255 -0.63 -5.80 2.09
CA TRP A 255 0.38 -6.33 1.18
C TRP A 255 0.14 -7.80 0.88
N ASN A 256 0.42 -8.19 -0.37
CA ASN A 256 0.40 -9.60 -0.79
C ASN A 256 1.80 -10.25 -0.82
N SER A 257 2.84 -9.51 -0.45
CA SER A 257 4.21 -10.01 -0.35
C SER A 257 4.96 -9.28 0.77
N LEU A 258 6.18 -9.72 1.05
CA LEU A 258 7.03 -9.21 2.11
C LEU A 258 8.33 -8.58 1.56
N PRO A 259 9.00 -7.72 2.36
CA PRO A 259 10.37 -7.32 2.10
C PRO A 259 11.30 -8.52 2.00
N ALA A 260 12.47 -8.34 1.44
CA ALA A 260 13.54 -9.33 1.54
C ALA A 260 13.91 -9.58 3.02
N SER A 261 14.42 -10.77 3.30
CA SER A 261 15.06 -11.07 4.60
C SER A 261 16.55 -10.72 4.59
N VAL A 262 17.15 -10.67 5.77
CA VAL A 262 18.61 -10.51 5.92
C VAL A 262 19.39 -11.66 5.26
N ASP A 263 18.75 -12.83 5.13
CA ASP A 263 19.31 -14.04 4.51
C ASP A 263 18.73 -14.30 3.11
N ASP A 264 18.08 -13.30 2.49
CA ASP A 264 17.48 -13.43 1.13
C ASP A 264 18.54 -13.88 0.11
N PRO A 265 18.24 -14.89 -0.73
CA PRO A 265 19.21 -15.45 -1.68
C PRO A 265 19.57 -14.50 -2.82
N GLN A 266 18.82 -13.44 -3.01
CA GLN A 266 18.92 -12.47 -4.10
C GLN A 266 18.55 -12.98 -5.51
N GLU A 267 18.55 -14.29 -5.78
CA GLU A 267 18.00 -14.82 -7.02
C GLU A 267 16.50 -14.63 -7.07
N TRP A 268 16.03 -13.96 -8.14
CA TRP A 268 14.62 -13.58 -8.27
C TRP A 268 13.68 -14.78 -8.17
N GLU A 269 14.04 -15.90 -8.78
CA GLU A 269 13.26 -17.13 -8.80
C GLU A 269 13.11 -17.79 -7.43
N GLN A 270 14.03 -17.53 -6.51
CA GLN A 270 14.03 -18.11 -5.17
C GLN A 270 13.32 -17.23 -4.12
N ARG A 271 13.00 -15.98 -4.48
CA ARG A 271 12.35 -15.06 -3.57
C ARG A 271 10.89 -15.43 -3.35
N ALA A 272 10.40 -15.16 -2.13
CA ALA A 272 8.96 -15.19 -1.84
C ALA A 272 8.23 -14.14 -2.69
N ALA A 273 7.15 -14.54 -3.31
CA ALA A 273 6.34 -13.68 -4.18
C ALA A 273 4.88 -13.66 -3.73
N ALA A 274 4.14 -12.65 -4.16
CA ALA A 274 2.68 -12.59 -3.99
C ALA A 274 2.00 -13.62 -4.90
N ALA A 275 2.48 -13.68 -6.13
CA ALA A 275 1.98 -14.59 -7.15
C ALA A 275 3.09 -14.95 -8.15
N CYS A 276 2.90 -16.11 -8.79
CA CYS A 276 3.66 -16.58 -9.93
C CYS A 276 2.66 -16.87 -11.05
N LEU A 277 2.76 -16.14 -12.16
CA LEU A 277 1.84 -16.26 -13.28
C LEU A 277 2.51 -16.98 -14.46
N ALA A 278 1.94 -18.09 -14.89
CA ALA A 278 2.29 -18.70 -16.16
C ALA A 278 2.01 -17.71 -17.32
N PRO A 279 2.63 -17.92 -18.51
CA PRO A 279 2.28 -17.16 -19.71
C PRO A 279 0.77 -17.12 -19.95
N GLY A 280 0.23 -15.92 -20.21
CA GLY A 280 -1.20 -15.66 -20.37
C GLY A 280 -1.99 -15.62 -19.05
N GLY A 281 -1.36 -15.85 -17.90
CA GLY A 281 -2.02 -15.78 -16.59
C GLY A 281 -2.34 -14.37 -16.15
N GLU A 282 -3.35 -14.23 -15.27
CA GLU A 282 -3.78 -12.98 -14.66
C GLU A 282 -4.04 -13.16 -13.16
N TRP A 283 -3.78 -12.13 -12.40
CA TRP A 283 -4.04 -12.07 -10.95
C TRP A 283 -4.48 -10.67 -10.56
N SER A 284 -5.38 -10.57 -9.60
CA SER A 284 -5.84 -9.28 -9.11
C SER A 284 -6.06 -9.26 -7.61
N THR A 285 -5.99 -8.05 -7.04
CA THR A 285 -6.32 -7.76 -5.65
C THR A 285 -7.03 -6.41 -5.57
N THR A 286 -7.89 -6.23 -4.57
CA THR A 286 -8.65 -4.98 -4.37
C THR A 286 -8.56 -4.54 -2.92
N LEU A 287 -8.13 -3.31 -2.70
CA LEU A 287 -8.29 -2.62 -1.43
C LEU A 287 -9.60 -1.82 -1.50
N SER A 288 -10.54 -2.16 -0.63
CA SER A 288 -11.78 -1.41 -0.43
C SER A 288 -11.68 -0.58 0.84
N THR A 289 -11.91 0.72 0.73
CA THR A 289 -11.84 1.66 1.87
C THR A 289 -13.14 2.42 1.97
N THR A 290 -13.77 2.41 3.16
CA THR A 290 -14.99 3.14 3.49
C THR A 290 -14.66 4.41 4.27
N PHE A 291 -15.24 5.54 3.87
CA PHE A 291 -15.00 6.84 4.49
C PHE A 291 -16.27 7.35 5.19
N ASN A 292 -16.29 7.28 6.53
CA ASN A 292 -17.37 7.76 7.38
C ASN A 292 -16.99 9.08 8.06
N ARG A 293 -16.66 10.08 7.24
CA ARG A 293 -16.22 11.42 7.67
C ARG A 293 -17.11 12.50 7.14
#